data_cb64903e0d8c35baf63262ce2958d925
#
_entry.id   cb64903e0d8c35baf63262ce2958d925
#
_cell.length_a   1.000
_cell.length_b   1.000
_cell.length_c   1.000
_cell.angle_alpha   90.00
_cell.angle_beta   90.00
_cell.angle_gamma   90.00
#
_symmetry.space_group_name_H-M   'P 1'
#
loop_
_entity.id
_entity.type
_entity.pdbx_description
1 polymer ?
#
loop_
_entity_poly.entity_id
_entity_poly.type
_entity_poly.pdbx_seq_one_letter_code
_entity_poly.pdbx_strand_id
1 'polypeptide(L)'
;MVQKILIMEEEEKIWIGRPSQLVNLFTYLLLFWTIIFPLIAYLKTRFTIYELTKTRLRLKTGIFSQQIEDTELYRVRDYSIDKPFWFRIFGLGHIKILTSDKSNPEINLYAVSKIENTAELIRHNVEVARKKSGTREIDYT
;
A
#
# COMPACT_ATOMS: atom_id res chain seq x y z
N MET A 1 46.83 39.07 39.95
CA MET A 1 45.58 38.29 39.84
C MET A 1 45.07 38.35 38.40
N VAL A 2 44.96 39.51 37.77
CA VAL A 2 44.53 39.68 36.40
C VAL A 2 45.48 39.01 35.38
N GLN A 3 46.80 39.10 35.59
CA GLN A 3 47.80 38.44 34.77
C GLN A 3 47.72 36.90 34.81
N LYS A 4 47.33 36.34 35.93
CA LYS A 4 47.18 34.89 36.06
C LYS A 4 45.97 34.39 35.26
N ILE A 5 44.90 35.17 35.20
CA ILE A 5 43.68 34.86 34.45
C ILE A 5 43.98 35.02 32.94
N LEU A 6 44.73 36.07 32.52
CA LEU A 6 45.15 36.25 31.16
C LEU A 6 46.12 35.17 30.69
N ILE A 7 47.02 34.71 31.54
CA ILE A 7 47.94 33.59 31.27
C ILE A 7 47.15 32.27 31.16
N MET A 8 46.08 32.08 31.92
CA MET A 8 45.23 30.92 31.81
C MET A 8 44.35 30.95 30.54
N GLU A 9 44.01 32.13 30.05
CA GLU A 9 43.32 32.30 28.76
C GLU A 9 44.25 32.12 27.55
N GLU A 10 45.54 32.43 27.75
CA GLU A 10 46.56 32.24 26.72
C GLU A 10 47.23 30.87 26.76
N GLU A 11 46.84 29.98 27.68
CA GLU A 11 47.33 28.59 27.58
C GLU A 11 46.99 28.04 26.21
N GLU A 12 48.02 27.87 25.41
CA GLU A 12 47.92 27.33 24.07
C GLU A 12 47.21 25.98 24.13
N LYS A 13 46.10 25.93 23.47
CA LYS A 13 45.41 24.66 23.28
C LYS A 13 46.29 23.80 22.35
N ILE A 14 47.03 22.87 22.94
CA ILE A 14 47.96 21.99 22.22
C ILE A 14 47.22 21.15 21.17
N TRP A 15 45.97 20.80 21.49
CA TRP A 15 45.12 20.01 20.60
C TRP A 15 43.66 20.42 20.74
N ILE A 16 43.04 20.70 19.59
CA ILE A 16 41.60 20.87 19.51
C ILE A 16 41.11 19.82 18.50
N GLY A 17 40.40 18.83 18.99
CA GLY A 17 39.83 17.83 18.13
C GLY A 17 38.30 17.83 18.22
N ARG A 18 37.70 17.47 17.16
CA ARG A 18 36.27 17.20 17.14
C ARG A 18 36.07 15.75 16.69
N PRO A 19 35.11 15.04 17.30
CA PRO A 19 34.85 13.69 16.85
C PRO A 19 34.44 13.69 15.37
N SER A 20 34.94 12.73 14.63
CA SER A 20 34.59 12.56 13.21
C SER A 20 33.13 12.10 13.12
N GLN A 21 32.43 12.59 12.11
CA GLN A 21 31.07 12.16 11.79
C GLN A 21 30.98 10.67 11.44
N LEU A 22 32.13 10.03 11.21
CA LEU A 22 32.21 8.58 11.02
C LEU A 22 31.71 7.80 12.26
N VAL A 23 31.79 8.38 13.44
CA VAL A 23 31.20 7.80 14.66
C VAL A 23 29.70 7.58 14.50
N ASN A 24 29.04 8.48 13.78
CA ASN A 24 27.60 8.42 13.55
C ASN A 24 27.21 7.66 12.27
N LEU A 25 28.18 7.15 11.53
CA LEU A 25 27.93 6.47 10.27
C LEU A 25 26.91 5.33 10.43
N PHE A 26 27.04 4.55 11.47
CA PHE A 26 26.14 3.45 11.76
C PHE A 26 24.71 3.94 12.06
N THR A 27 24.61 5.03 12.81
CA THR A 27 23.32 5.68 13.10
C THR A 27 22.67 6.22 11.83
N TYR A 28 23.44 6.83 10.95
CA TYR A 28 22.94 7.34 9.68
C TYR A 28 22.47 6.23 8.76
N LEU A 29 23.17 5.09 8.74
CA LEU A 29 22.75 3.92 7.99
C LEU A 29 21.42 3.36 8.52
N LEU A 30 21.27 3.28 9.84
CA LEU A 30 20.02 2.81 10.46
C LEU A 30 18.86 3.77 10.18
N LEU A 31 19.08 5.07 10.27
CA LEU A 31 18.06 6.08 9.93
C LEU A 31 17.68 6.04 8.47
N PHE A 32 18.64 5.84 7.59
CA PHE A 32 18.41 5.70 6.16
C PHE A 32 17.48 4.52 5.85
N TRP A 33 17.73 3.36 6.47
CA TRP A 33 16.85 2.20 6.36
C TRP A 33 15.44 2.49 6.89
N THR A 34 15.36 3.22 8.01
CA THR A 34 14.07 3.60 8.60
C THR A 34 13.24 4.50 7.68
N ILE A 35 13.88 5.33 6.88
CA ILE A 35 13.21 6.22 5.92
C ILE A 35 12.82 5.45 4.64
N ILE A 36 13.68 4.53 4.18
CA ILE A 36 13.45 3.77 2.94
C ILE A 36 12.23 2.87 3.05
N PHE A 37 12.06 2.14 4.15
CA PHE A 37 10.94 1.22 4.30
C PHE A 37 9.57 1.90 4.20
N PRO A 38 9.28 2.98 4.96
CA PRO A 38 8.01 3.67 4.80
C PRO A 38 7.86 4.33 3.43
N LEU A 39 8.93 4.78 2.81
CA LEU A 39 8.89 5.33 1.45
C LEU A 39 8.47 4.27 0.42
N ILE A 40 9.05 3.08 0.50
CA ILE A 40 8.68 1.96 -0.38
C ILE A 40 7.23 1.57 -0.16
N ALA A 41 6.78 1.49 1.10
CA ALA A 41 5.40 1.18 1.43
C ALA A 41 4.43 2.24 0.86
N TYR A 42 4.79 3.51 1.00
CA TYR A 42 4.02 4.62 0.43
C TYR A 42 3.92 4.51 -1.10
N LEU A 43 5.04 4.25 -1.77
CA LEU A 43 5.06 4.11 -3.23
C LEU A 43 4.26 2.91 -3.70
N LYS A 44 4.37 1.78 -3.02
CA LYS A 44 3.55 0.59 -3.34
C LYS A 44 2.06 0.91 -3.28
N THR A 45 1.62 1.58 -2.23
CA THR A 45 0.22 1.98 -2.07
C THR A 45 -0.18 3.00 -3.14
N ARG A 46 0.67 3.96 -3.42
CA ARG A 46 0.40 5.02 -4.41
C ARG A 46 0.22 4.45 -5.83
N PHE A 47 0.99 3.43 -6.18
CA PHE A 47 0.95 2.81 -7.50
C PHE A 47 0.00 1.61 -7.58
N THR A 48 -0.71 1.29 -6.50
CA THR A 48 -1.77 0.29 -6.52
C THR A 48 -3.09 0.94 -6.90
N ILE A 49 -3.71 0.48 -7.98
CA ILE A 49 -4.96 1.03 -8.51
C ILE A 49 -5.96 -0.10 -8.68
N TYR A 50 -7.17 0.11 -8.17
CA TYR A 50 -8.30 -0.78 -8.36
C TYR A 50 -9.28 -0.14 -9.34
N GLU A 51 -9.60 -0.82 -10.43
CA GLU A 51 -10.58 -0.35 -11.41
C GLU A 51 -11.72 -1.35 -11.53
N LEU A 52 -12.94 -0.85 -11.38
CA LEU A 52 -14.15 -1.61 -11.61
C LEU A 52 -14.80 -1.14 -12.91
N THR A 53 -14.94 -2.05 -13.87
CA THR A 53 -15.73 -1.81 -15.07
C THR A 53 -17.03 -2.61 -15.01
N LYS A 54 -17.89 -2.47 -16.01
CA LYS A 54 -19.15 -3.22 -16.07
C LYS A 54 -18.95 -4.72 -16.18
N THR A 55 -17.81 -5.17 -16.70
CA THR A 55 -17.53 -6.58 -16.98
C THR A 55 -16.34 -7.15 -16.23
N ARG A 56 -15.43 -6.31 -15.77
CA ARG A 56 -14.15 -6.73 -15.18
C ARG A 56 -13.78 -5.95 -13.95
N LEU A 57 -13.07 -6.62 -13.08
CA LEU A 57 -12.33 -5.99 -11.98
C LEU A 57 -10.84 -6.05 -12.32
N ARG A 58 -10.22 -4.90 -12.40
CA ARG A 58 -8.81 -4.77 -12.76
C ARG A 58 -8.00 -4.29 -11.58
N LEU A 59 -6.91 -4.99 -11.31
CA LEU A 59 -5.97 -4.68 -10.26
C LEU A 59 -4.61 -4.35 -10.88
N LYS A 60 -4.17 -3.11 -10.72
CA LYS A 60 -2.87 -2.66 -11.22
C LYS A 60 -1.92 -2.45 -10.05
N THR A 61 -0.79 -3.12 -10.08
CA THR A 61 0.24 -3.01 -9.03
C THR A 61 1.62 -2.86 -9.65
N GLY A 62 2.56 -2.35 -8.87
CA GLY A 62 3.97 -2.26 -9.22
C GLY A 62 4.46 -0.83 -9.41
N ILE A 63 5.72 -0.61 -9.02
CA ILE A 63 6.38 0.70 -9.09
C ILE A 63 7.17 0.83 -10.40
N PHE A 64 8.09 -0.07 -10.66
CA PHE A 64 8.93 -0.09 -11.86
C PHE A 64 8.36 -0.98 -12.95
N SER A 65 7.84 -2.13 -12.57
CA SER A 65 7.17 -3.07 -13.45
C SER A 65 5.71 -3.14 -13.08
N GLN A 66 4.84 -2.78 -13.99
CA GLN A 66 3.40 -2.79 -13.74
C GLN A 66 2.84 -4.18 -14.01
N GLN A 67 2.14 -4.72 -13.01
CA GLN A 67 1.41 -5.97 -13.14
C GLN A 67 -0.09 -5.63 -13.16
N ILE A 68 -0.80 -6.15 -14.16
CA ILE A 68 -2.23 -5.95 -14.33
C ILE A 68 -2.92 -7.31 -14.23
N GLU A 69 -3.81 -7.44 -13.27
CA GLU A 69 -4.65 -8.63 -13.10
C GLU A 69 -6.09 -8.26 -13.46
N ASP A 70 -6.63 -8.90 -14.47
CA ASP A 70 -8.01 -8.75 -14.89
C ASP A 70 -8.82 -9.97 -14.48
N THR A 71 -9.93 -9.75 -13.79
CA THR A 71 -10.88 -10.80 -13.45
C THR A 71 -12.25 -10.45 -13.97
N GLU A 72 -12.86 -11.36 -14.70
CA GLU A 72 -14.22 -11.19 -15.18
C GLU A 72 -15.23 -11.31 -14.05
N LEU A 73 -16.14 -10.35 -13.93
CA LEU A 73 -17.07 -10.26 -12.81
C LEU A 73 -18.01 -11.46 -12.71
N TYR A 74 -18.36 -12.11 -13.81
CA TYR A 74 -19.22 -13.29 -13.75
C TYR A 74 -18.57 -14.48 -13.04
N ARG A 75 -17.25 -14.47 -12.90
CA ARG A 75 -16.49 -15.50 -12.19
C ARG A 75 -16.42 -15.31 -10.68
N VAL A 76 -16.88 -14.18 -10.18
CA VAL A 76 -16.92 -13.91 -8.74
C VAL A 76 -17.94 -14.83 -8.09
N ARG A 77 -17.51 -15.59 -7.07
CA ARG A 77 -18.35 -16.54 -6.36
C ARG A 77 -18.91 -15.95 -5.08
N ASP A 78 -18.06 -15.28 -4.32
CA ASP A 78 -18.39 -14.72 -3.02
C ASP A 78 -17.48 -13.57 -2.69
N TYR A 79 -17.86 -12.77 -1.72
CA TYR A 79 -17.03 -11.70 -1.19
C TYR A 79 -17.28 -11.54 0.30
N SER A 80 -16.27 -11.04 1.00
CA SER A 80 -16.37 -10.67 2.40
C SER A 80 -15.72 -9.33 2.65
N ILE A 81 -16.23 -8.63 3.67
CA ILE A 81 -15.71 -7.33 4.08
C ILE A 81 -15.08 -7.50 5.45
N ASP A 82 -13.83 -7.04 5.59
CA ASP A 82 -13.14 -6.98 6.86
C ASP A 82 -12.84 -5.53 7.21
N LYS A 83 -13.24 -5.13 8.41
CA LYS A 83 -13.05 -3.77 8.91
C LYS A 83 -12.28 -3.83 10.23
N PRO A 84 -10.95 -3.86 10.20
CA PRO A 84 -10.17 -3.74 11.42
C PRO A 84 -10.50 -2.45 12.17
N PHE A 85 -10.35 -2.48 13.49
CA PHE A 85 -10.77 -1.37 14.36
C PHE A 85 -10.22 -0.01 13.90
N TRP A 86 -8.94 0.05 13.59
CA TRP A 86 -8.29 1.29 13.13
C TRP A 86 -8.83 1.79 11.78
N PHE A 87 -9.13 0.87 10.87
CA PHE A 87 -9.70 1.22 9.58
C PHE A 87 -11.16 1.67 9.69
N ARG A 88 -11.92 1.13 10.64
CA ARG A 88 -13.30 1.57 10.89
C ARG A 88 -13.38 3.05 11.25
N ILE A 89 -12.43 3.54 12.05
CA ILE A 89 -12.38 4.94 12.46
C ILE A 89 -12.27 5.87 11.25
N PHE A 90 -11.52 5.45 10.22
CA PHE A 90 -11.30 6.22 9.00
C PHE A 90 -12.29 5.88 7.87
N GLY A 91 -13.27 5.04 8.13
CA GLY A 91 -14.23 4.61 7.09
C GLY A 91 -13.63 3.66 6.04
N LEU A 92 -12.49 3.04 6.34
CA LEU A 92 -11.80 2.12 5.44
C LEU A 92 -12.11 0.67 5.78
N GLY A 93 -11.86 -0.21 4.83
CA GLY A 93 -11.98 -1.65 5.04
C GLY A 93 -11.28 -2.42 3.93
N HIS A 94 -11.24 -3.72 4.08
CA HIS A 94 -10.71 -4.64 3.09
C HIS A 94 -11.85 -5.45 2.48
N ILE A 95 -11.78 -5.70 1.19
CA ILE A 95 -12.72 -6.59 0.49
C ILE A 95 -11.94 -7.78 -0.02
N LYS A 96 -12.37 -8.96 0.39
CA LYS A 96 -11.85 -10.23 -0.10
C LYS A 96 -12.85 -10.82 -1.07
N ILE A 97 -12.44 -11.07 -2.30
CA ILE A 97 -13.27 -11.59 -3.36
C ILE A 97 -12.79 -12.98 -3.75
N LEU A 98 -13.69 -13.95 -3.70
CA LEU A 98 -13.41 -15.31 -4.12
C LEU A 98 -13.95 -15.51 -5.53
N THR A 99 -13.14 -16.09 -6.40
CA THR A 99 -13.47 -16.31 -7.80
C THR A 99 -13.34 -17.77 -8.19
N SER A 100 -13.96 -18.14 -9.31
CA SER A 100 -13.78 -19.46 -9.94
C SER A 100 -12.57 -19.51 -10.89
N ASP A 101 -11.87 -18.39 -11.05
CA ASP A 101 -10.68 -18.31 -11.90
C ASP A 101 -9.51 -19.03 -11.22
N LYS A 102 -8.96 -20.03 -11.90
CA LYS A 102 -7.84 -20.81 -11.37
C LYS A 102 -6.54 -20.00 -11.25
N SER A 103 -6.38 -18.99 -12.07
CA SER A 103 -5.22 -18.10 -12.03
C SER A 103 -5.26 -17.13 -10.87
N ASN A 104 -6.46 -16.64 -10.54
CA ASN A 104 -6.69 -15.66 -9.49
C ASN A 104 -7.88 -16.08 -8.63
N PRO A 105 -7.72 -17.14 -7.79
CA PRO A 105 -8.84 -17.66 -6.99
C PRO A 105 -9.31 -16.70 -5.92
N GLU A 106 -8.45 -15.77 -5.52
CA GLU A 106 -8.73 -14.80 -4.47
C GLU A 106 -8.16 -13.44 -4.85
N ILE A 107 -8.98 -12.40 -4.70
CA ILE A 107 -8.59 -11.02 -4.92
C ILE A 107 -8.79 -10.24 -3.63
N ASN A 108 -7.77 -9.53 -3.18
CA ASN A 108 -7.83 -8.71 -1.99
C ASN A 108 -7.71 -7.24 -2.34
N LEU A 109 -8.72 -6.46 -1.97
CA LEU A 109 -8.71 -5.00 -2.08
C LEU A 109 -8.47 -4.42 -0.70
N TYR A 110 -7.31 -3.79 -0.51
CA TYR A 110 -6.90 -3.27 0.79
C TYR A 110 -7.22 -1.79 0.96
N ALA A 111 -7.63 -1.41 2.17
CA ALA A 111 -7.83 -0.03 2.59
C ALA A 111 -8.73 0.77 1.63
N VAL A 112 -9.86 0.18 1.28
CA VAL A 112 -10.85 0.81 0.39
C VAL A 112 -11.68 1.81 1.19
N SER A 113 -11.80 3.03 0.69
CA SER A 113 -12.66 4.05 1.27
C SER A 113 -14.12 3.78 0.93
N LYS A 114 -15.03 4.24 1.79
CA LYS A 114 -16.48 4.01 1.62
C LYS A 114 -16.78 2.56 1.29
N ILE A 115 -16.25 1.68 2.12
CA ILE A 115 -16.21 0.24 1.88
C ILE A 115 -17.59 -0.36 1.56
N GLU A 116 -18.63 0.09 2.24
CA GLU A 116 -19.98 -0.42 2.04
C GLU A 116 -20.54 -0.06 0.68
N ASN A 117 -20.34 1.17 0.25
CA ASN A 117 -20.76 1.64 -1.07
C ASN A 117 -19.99 0.93 -2.19
N THR A 118 -18.70 0.75 -2.00
CA THR A 118 -17.84 0.08 -2.98
C THR A 118 -18.20 -1.39 -3.09
N ALA A 119 -18.43 -2.08 -1.98
CA ALA A 119 -18.87 -3.46 -1.96
C ALA A 119 -20.21 -3.63 -2.65
N GLU A 120 -21.14 -2.71 -2.45
CA GLU A 120 -22.44 -2.72 -3.09
C GLU A 120 -22.35 -2.51 -4.61
N LEU A 121 -21.47 -1.61 -5.06
CA LEU A 121 -21.18 -1.44 -6.48
C LEU A 121 -20.62 -2.71 -7.11
N ILE A 122 -19.69 -3.36 -6.45
CA ILE A 122 -19.11 -4.63 -6.92
C ILE A 122 -20.20 -5.70 -7.01
N ARG A 123 -21.00 -5.84 -5.98
CA ARG A 123 -22.10 -6.81 -5.95
C ARG A 123 -23.08 -6.59 -7.10
N HIS A 124 -23.51 -5.36 -7.29
CA HIS A 124 -24.46 -5.01 -8.35
C HIS A 124 -23.89 -5.36 -9.73
N ASN A 125 -22.65 -4.97 -10.01
CA ASN A 125 -22.02 -5.25 -11.29
C ASN A 125 -21.75 -6.74 -11.50
N VAL A 126 -21.45 -7.50 -10.45
CA VAL A 126 -21.32 -8.95 -10.50
C VAL A 126 -22.65 -9.60 -10.90
N GLU A 127 -23.75 -9.18 -10.29
CA GLU A 127 -25.09 -9.70 -10.60
C GLU A 127 -25.48 -9.43 -12.05
N VAL A 128 -25.23 -8.21 -12.55
CA VAL A 128 -25.49 -7.83 -13.93
C VAL A 128 -24.63 -8.67 -14.89
N ALA A 129 -23.35 -8.85 -14.60
CA ALA A 129 -22.44 -9.64 -15.43
C ALA A 129 -22.84 -11.12 -15.48
N ARG A 130 -23.28 -11.69 -14.34
CA ARG A 130 -23.80 -13.07 -14.31
C ARG A 130 -25.03 -13.25 -15.16
N LYS A 131 -25.98 -12.34 -15.11
CA LYS A 131 -27.19 -12.38 -15.93
C LYS A 131 -26.87 -12.34 -17.43
N LYS A 132 -25.94 -11.46 -17.83
CA LYS A 132 -25.49 -11.38 -19.23
C LYS A 132 -24.78 -12.65 -19.68
N SER A 133 -23.94 -13.25 -18.84
CA SER A 133 -23.25 -14.50 -19.13
C SER A 133 -24.24 -15.66 -19.28
N GLY A 134 -25.20 -15.79 -18.36
CA GLY A 134 -26.26 -16.81 -18.44
C GLY A 134 -27.14 -16.68 -19.68
N THR A 135 -27.50 -15.47 -20.08
CA THR A 135 -28.26 -15.18 -21.28
C THR A 135 -27.51 -15.60 -22.55
N ARG A 136 -26.19 -15.34 -22.59
CA ARG A 136 -25.36 -15.80 -23.72
C ARG A 136 -25.30 -17.31 -23.85
N GLU A 137 -25.19 -18.03 -22.74
CA GLU A 137 -25.16 -19.49 -22.75
C GLU A 137 -26.47 -20.09 -23.29
N ILE A 138 -27.58 -19.45 -23.03
CA ILE A 138 -28.91 -19.88 -23.54
C ILE A 138 -29.04 -19.61 -25.04
N ASP A 139 -28.47 -18.52 -25.52
CA ASP A 139 -28.55 -18.14 -26.96
C ASP A 139 -27.74 -19.07 -27.87
N TYR A 140 -26.79 -19.84 -27.34
CA TYR A 140 -25.98 -20.78 -28.11
C TYR A 140 -26.54 -22.23 -28.10
N THR A 141 -27.56 -22.47 -27.35
CA THR A 141 -28.23 -23.77 -27.32
C THR A 141 -29.56 -23.73 -28.06
#